data_dfa698844fc8202fb2495472ee700f95
#
_entry.id   dfa698844fc8202fb2495472ee700f95
#
_cell.length_a   1.000
_cell.length_b   1.000
_cell.length_c   1.000
_cell.angle_alpha   90.00
_cell.angle_beta   90.00
_cell.angle_gamma   90.00
#
_symmetry.space_group_name_H-M   'P 1'
#
loop_
_entity.id
_entity.type
_entity.pdbx_description
1 polymer ?
#
loop_
_entity_poly.entity_id
_entity_poly.type
_entity_poly.pdbx_seq_one_letter_code
_entity_poly.pdbx_strand_id
1 'polypeptide(L)'
;MIHLILTLLIAAVLAFGGLVLFVYASEQRIPMSAADAGPYGAIIVLGAQVREDGTPSVQLQWRLDAAAEAWTAHPVPIVVCGAQGADEPAPEALVMKQVLIDAGIPESEILTDPNSFNTRQNLENARHMLEDRQLTDPVLVVSSQYHVPRALALARDAGLNAAGLGSPCKAEYWVKNHFREALSWVKYWGVKYLRLPL
;
A
#
# COMPACT_ATOMS: atom_id res chain seq x y z
N MET A 1 27.25 -29.19 18.99
CA MET A 1 26.93 -28.66 17.65
C MET A 1 25.43 -28.80 17.34
N ILE A 2 24.83 -30.00 17.39
CA ILE A 2 23.37 -30.20 17.08
C ILE A 2 22.45 -29.37 17.97
N HIS A 3 22.68 -29.35 19.30
CA HIS A 3 21.85 -28.53 20.21
C HIS A 3 21.93 -27.04 19.91
N LEU A 4 23.08 -26.50 19.54
CA LEU A 4 23.24 -25.10 19.15
C LEU A 4 22.46 -24.79 17.87
N ILE A 5 22.54 -25.64 16.84
CA ILE A 5 21.77 -25.49 15.60
C ILE A 5 20.28 -25.53 15.89
N LEU A 6 19.80 -26.48 16.69
CA LEU A 6 18.39 -26.59 17.05
C LEU A 6 17.92 -25.35 17.82
N THR A 7 18.70 -24.84 18.77
CA THR A 7 18.39 -23.63 19.52
C THR A 7 18.26 -22.41 18.58
N LEU A 8 19.20 -22.24 17.63
CA LEU A 8 19.18 -21.15 16.65
C LEU A 8 17.97 -21.26 15.72
N LEU A 9 17.60 -22.46 15.28
CA LEU A 9 16.41 -22.68 14.46
C LEU A 9 15.13 -22.33 15.22
N ILE A 10 14.99 -22.76 16.46
CA ILE A 10 13.86 -22.43 17.31
C ILE A 10 13.78 -20.90 17.52
N ALA A 11 14.90 -20.26 17.83
CA ALA A 11 14.95 -18.81 18.00
C ALA A 11 14.54 -18.08 16.72
N ALA A 12 14.98 -18.52 15.54
CA ALA A 12 14.59 -17.94 14.26
C ALA A 12 13.08 -18.09 13.98
N VAL A 13 12.51 -19.27 14.25
CA VAL A 13 11.07 -19.53 14.10
C VAL A 13 10.26 -18.64 15.05
N LEU A 14 10.65 -18.52 16.31
CA LEU A 14 9.98 -17.66 17.28
C LEU A 14 10.08 -16.18 16.90
N ALA A 15 11.25 -15.72 16.44
CA ALA A 15 11.45 -14.34 15.98
C ALA A 15 10.57 -14.04 14.76
N PHE A 16 10.51 -14.96 13.80
CA PHE A 16 9.66 -14.79 12.61
C PHE A 16 8.17 -14.83 12.98
N GLY A 17 7.75 -15.75 13.86
CA GLY A 17 6.39 -15.79 14.40
C GLY A 17 6.00 -14.48 15.10
N GLY A 18 6.90 -13.94 15.91
CA GLY A 18 6.74 -12.62 16.54
C GLY A 18 6.58 -11.49 15.52
N LEU A 19 7.31 -11.57 14.40
CA LEU A 19 7.19 -10.58 13.32
C LEU A 19 5.84 -10.67 12.58
N VAL A 20 5.34 -11.88 12.34
CA VAL A 20 3.98 -12.07 11.76
C VAL A 20 2.92 -11.53 12.71
N LEU A 21 3.05 -11.78 14.01
CA LEU A 21 2.16 -11.21 15.03
C LEU A 21 2.24 -9.68 15.09
N PHE A 22 3.43 -9.11 14.91
CA PHE A 22 3.60 -7.65 14.81
C PHE A 22 2.85 -7.08 13.61
N VAL A 23 2.94 -7.71 12.43
CA VAL A 23 2.18 -7.30 11.24
C VAL A 23 0.69 -7.33 11.54
N TYR A 24 0.19 -8.45 12.06
CA TYR A 24 -1.22 -8.63 12.42
C TYR A 24 -1.69 -7.59 13.45
N ALA A 25 -0.93 -7.37 14.53
CA ALA A 25 -1.29 -6.38 15.54
C ALA A 25 -1.27 -4.94 15.01
N SER A 26 -0.38 -4.67 14.05
CA SER A 26 -0.27 -3.35 13.42
C SER A 26 -1.45 -3.04 12.51
N GLU A 27 -1.92 -4.02 11.74
CA GLU A 27 -3.06 -3.84 10.85
C GLU A 27 -4.38 -3.59 11.60
N GLN A 28 -4.54 -4.15 12.82
CA GLN A 28 -5.75 -3.95 13.64
C GLN A 28 -5.97 -2.48 14.05
N ARG A 29 -4.96 -1.63 13.91
CA ARG A 29 -5.02 -0.19 14.20
C ARG A 29 -5.40 0.65 12.98
N ILE A 30 -5.49 0.03 11.82
CA ILE A 30 -5.79 0.71 10.56
C ILE A 30 -7.31 0.75 10.37
N PRO A 31 -7.91 1.95 10.19
CA PRO A 31 -9.32 2.06 9.89
C PRO A 31 -9.67 1.39 8.55
N MET A 32 -10.86 0.82 8.49
CA MET A 32 -11.42 0.17 7.31
C MET A 32 -12.58 0.98 6.71
N SER A 33 -12.93 2.09 7.33
CA SER A 33 -13.94 3.04 6.84
C SER A 33 -13.32 4.41 6.68
N ALA A 34 -13.70 5.12 5.63
CA ALA A 34 -13.27 6.49 5.37
C ALA A 34 -13.69 7.46 6.49
N ALA A 35 -14.80 7.19 7.17
CA ALA A 35 -15.29 8.01 8.28
C ALA A 35 -14.31 8.05 9.48
N ASP A 36 -13.49 7.01 9.62
CA ASP A 36 -12.53 6.88 10.73
C ASP A 36 -11.10 7.28 10.34
N ALA A 37 -10.88 7.66 9.07
CA ALA A 37 -9.55 7.93 8.53
C ALA A 37 -8.96 9.29 8.94
N GLY A 38 -9.77 10.17 9.55
CA GLY A 38 -9.37 11.55 9.88
C GLY A 38 -9.35 12.49 8.66
N PRO A 39 -8.90 13.73 8.81
CA PRO A 39 -8.85 14.70 7.71
C PRO A 39 -7.71 14.37 6.73
N TYR A 40 -7.94 14.60 5.43
CA TYR A 40 -6.96 14.45 4.35
C TYR A 40 -7.25 15.44 3.21
N GLY A 41 -6.21 15.90 2.54
CA GLY A 41 -6.30 16.83 1.38
C GLY A 41 -5.99 16.14 0.06
N ALA A 42 -5.57 14.88 0.06
CA ALA A 42 -5.39 14.04 -1.13
C ALA A 42 -5.46 12.55 -0.76
N ILE A 43 -5.76 11.70 -1.73
CA ILE A 43 -5.79 10.24 -1.59
C ILE A 43 -4.68 9.64 -2.45
N ILE A 44 -3.88 8.72 -1.90
CA ILE A 44 -2.87 7.95 -2.64
C ILE A 44 -3.30 6.49 -2.64
N VAL A 45 -3.57 5.92 -3.80
CA VAL A 45 -3.97 4.51 -3.94
C VAL A 45 -2.78 3.70 -4.45
N LEU A 46 -2.35 2.71 -3.67
CA LEU A 46 -1.25 1.83 -4.05
C LEU A 46 -1.76 0.66 -4.90
N GLY A 47 -1.07 0.38 -5.99
CA GLY A 47 -1.34 -0.75 -6.87
C GLY A 47 -1.18 -2.12 -6.20
N ALA A 48 -1.75 -3.15 -6.81
CA ALA A 48 -1.67 -4.53 -6.34
C ALA A 48 -1.42 -5.53 -7.45
N GLN A 49 -2.31 -5.62 -8.42
CA GLN A 49 -2.18 -6.47 -9.59
C GLN A 49 -3.33 -6.22 -10.57
N VAL A 50 -3.03 -6.20 -11.86
CA VAL A 50 -3.99 -6.31 -12.96
C VAL A 50 -3.98 -7.74 -13.50
N ARG A 51 -5.14 -8.29 -13.84
CA ARG A 51 -5.26 -9.64 -14.40
C ARG A 51 -4.91 -9.64 -15.89
N GLU A 52 -4.69 -10.81 -16.46
CA GLU A 52 -4.44 -11.00 -17.89
C GLU A 52 -5.56 -10.46 -18.80
N ASP A 53 -6.80 -10.44 -18.30
CA ASP A 53 -7.96 -9.88 -18.99
C ASP A 53 -8.07 -8.34 -18.91
N GLY A 54 -7.09 -7.69 -18.28
CA GLY A 54 -7.06 -6.24 -18.10
C GLY A 54 -7.91 -5.72 -16.96
N THR A 55 -8.59 -6.60 -16.20
CA THR A 55 -9.38 -6.20 -15.04
C THR A 55 -8.54 -6.13 -13.77
N PRO A 56 -8.89 -5.30 -12.77
CA PRO A 56 -8.20 -5.31 -11.49
C PRO A 56 -8.36 -6.66 -10.78
N SER A 57 -7.32 -7.10 -10.08
CA SER A 57 -7.47 -8.21 -9.14
C SER A 57 -8.49 -7.83 -8.06
N VAL A 58 -9.06 -8.83 -7.37
CA VAL A 58 -10.02 -8.57 -6.29
C VAL A 58 -9.42 -7.66 -5.21
N GLN A 59 -8.14 -7.81 -4.89
CA GLN A 59 -7.47 -6.94 -3.91
C GLN A 59 -7.32 -5.51 -4.43
N LEU A 60 -7.01 -5.34 -5.71
CA LEU A 60 -6.92 -4.01 -6.32
C LEU A 60 -8.31 -3.35 -6.37
N GLN A 61 -9.34 -4.10 -6.75
CA GLN A 61 -10.73 -3.60 -6.76
C GLN A 61 -11.15 -3.10 -5.37
N TRP A 62 -10.90 -3.86 -4.30
CA TRP A 62 -11.25 -3.43 -2.94
C TRP A 62 -10.50 -2.17 -2.49
N ARG A 63 -9.27 -1.94 -2.97
CA ARG A 63 -8.58 -0.66 -2.73
C ARG A 63 -9.25 0.49 -3.46
N LEU A 64 -9.67 0.27 -4.70
CA LEU A 64 -10.38 1.26 -5.50
C LEU A 64 -11.74 1.58 -4.91
N ASP A 65 -12.47 0.57 -4.43
CA ASP A 65 -13.75 0.75 -3.74
C ASP A 65 -13.59 1.61 -2.47
N ALA A 66 -12.57 1.33 -1.66
CA ALA A 66 -12.26 2.11 -0.46
C ALA A 66 -11.84 3.55 -0.81
N ALA A 67 -11.09 3.74 -1.89
CA ALA A 67 -10.70 5.07 -2.35
C ALA A 67 -11.90 5.87 -2.89
N ALA A 68 -12.81 5.23 -3.61
CA ALA A 68 -14.04 5.85 -4.11
C ALA A 68 -15.01 6.22 -2.96
N GLU A 69 -15.11 5.38 -1.93
CA GLU A 69 -15.85 5.70 -0.70
C GLU A 69 -15.24 6.93 0.00
N ALA A 70 -13.91 6.97 0.16
CA ALA A 70 -13.21 8.09 0.76
C ALA A 70 -13.42 9.39 -0.04
N TRP A 71 -13.31 9.32 -1.37
CA TRP A 71 -13.55 10.47 -2.24
C TRP A 71 -15.00 10.95 -2.17
N THR A 72 -15.96 10.04 -2.12
CA THR A 72 -17.38 10.38 -1.98
C THR A 72 -17.67 11.11 -0.67
N ALA A 73 -17.03 10.67 0.43
CA ALA A 73 -17.15 11.30 1.73
C ALA A 73 -16.47 12.68 1.78
N HIS A 74 -15.34 12.83 1.09
CA HIS A 74 -14.57 14.06 1.02
C HIS A 74 -13.84 14.16 -0.33
N PRO A 75 -14.45 14.85 -1.33
CA PRO A 75 -13.86 14.99 -2.66
C PRO A 75 -12.52 15.76 -2.61
N VAL A 76 -11.44 15.07 -2.95
CA VAL A 76 -10.07 15.60 -3.02
C VAL A 76 -9.31 14.88 -4.14
N PRO A 77 -8.22 15.44 -4.68
CA PRO A 77 -7.42 14.76 -5.70
C PRO A 77 -6.96 13.36 -5.28
N ILE A 78 -6.97 12.44 -6.24
CA ILE A 78 -6.50 11.05 -6.07
C ILE A 78 -5.24 10.84 -6.90
N VAL A 79 -4.20 10.27 -6.30
CA VAL A 79 -3.01 9.78 -7.01
C VAL A 79 -3.08 8.25 -7.04
N VAL A 80 -3.13 7.66 -8.23
CA VAL A 80 -3.06 6.20 -8.41
C VAL A 80 -1.65 5.83 -8.89
N CYS A 81 -1.01 4.88 -8.19
CA CYS A 81 0.39 4.52 -8.41
C CYS A 81 0.54 3.02 -8.69
N GLY A 82 1.27 2.68 -9.73
CA GLY A 82 1.64 1.32 -10.07
C GLY A 82 2.05 1.16 -11.52
N ALA A 83 3.27 0.65 -11.74
CA ALA A 83 3.78 0.31 -13.05
C ALA A 83 3.16 -1.00 -13.55
N GLN A 84 3.49 -1.36 -14.79
CA GLN A 84 3.08 -2.62 -15.37
C GLN A 84 3.96 -3.76 -14.82
N GLY A 85 3.35 -4.74 -14.20
CA GLY A 85 4.00 -6.00 -13.83
C GLY A 85 4.34 -6.86 -15.04
N ALA A 86 5.24 -7.84 -14.87
CA ALA A 86 5.71 -8.69 -15.97
C ALA A 86 4.58 -9.49 -16.66
N ASP A 87 3.57 -9.87 -15.89
CA ASP A 87 2.44 -10.69 -16.35
C ASP A 87 1.15 -9.85 -16.48
N GLU A 88 1.27 -8.52 -16.59
CA GLU A 88 0.15 -7.62 -16.69
C GLU A 88 0.04 -6.99 -18.07
N PRO A 89 -1.18 -6.83 -18.62
CA PRO A 89 -1.38 -6.28 -19.97
C PRO A 89 -1.19 -4.75 -20.04
N ALA A 90 -1.25 -4.06 -18.88
CA ALA A 90 -1.14 -2.61 -18.79
C ALA A 90 -0.61 -2.17 -17.42
N PRO A 91 -0.06 -0.94 -17.26
CA PRO A 91 0.29 -0.38 -15.98
C PRO A 91 -0.93 -0.34 -15.04
N GLU A 92 -0.73 -0.80 -13.79
CA GLU A 92 -1.79 -0.82 -12.77
C GLU A 92 -2.46 0.56 -12.62
N ALA A 93 -1.68 1.64 -12.60
CA ALA A 93 -2.19 3.00 -12.45
C ALA A 93 -3.17 3.42 -13.56
N LEU A 94 -2.98 2.95 -14.80
CA LEU A 94 -3.91 3.26 -15.90
C LEU A 94 -5.25 2.53 -15.73
N VAL A 95 -5.21 1.27 -15.31
CA VAL A 95 -6.42 0.48 -15.02
C VAL A 95 -7.16 1.06 -13.82
N MET A 96 -6.43 1.44 -12.75
CA MET A 96 -7.00 2.08 -11.57
C MET A 96 -7.72 3.38 -11.92
N LYS A 97 -7.09 4.23 -12.75
CA LYS A 97 -7.71 5.47 -13.24
C LYS A 97 -9.03 5.20 -13.93
N GLN A 98 -9.07 4.25 -14.86
CA GLN A 98 -10.28 3.94 -15.60
C GLN A 98 -11.41 3.47 -14.67
N VAL A 99 -11.11 2.58 -13.72
CA VAL A 99 -12.09 2.08 -12.74
C VAL A 99 -12.66 3.22 -11.89
N LEU A 100 -11.84 4.19 -11.47
CA LEU A 100 -12.31 5.34 -10.70
C LEU A 100 -13.17 6.29 -11.55
N ILE A 101 -12.85 6.48 -12.83
CA ILE A 101 -13.68 7.24 -13.77
C ILE A 101 -15.05 6.55 -13.93
N ASP A 102 -15.05 5.23 -14.12
CA ASP A 102 -16.28 4.45 -14.25
C ASP A 102 -17.13 4.47 -12.96
N ALA A 103 -16.48 4.66 -11.81
CA ALA A 103 -17.15 4.91 -10.52
C ALA A 103 -17.68 6.33 -10.35
N GLY A 104 -17.52 7.22 -11.34
CA GLY A 104 -18.05 8.58 -11.35
C GLY A 104 -17.11 9.66 -10.82
N ILE A 105 -15.83 9.34 -10.58
CA ILE A 105 -14.83 10.32 -10.15
C ILE A 105 -14.34 11.09 -11.39
N PRO A 106 -14.38 12.43 -11.39
CA PRO A 106 -13.92 13.22 -12.53
C PRO A 106 -12.45 12.92 -12.89
N GLU A 107 -12.17 12.75 -14.18
CA GLU A 107 -10.82 12.47 -14.66
C GLU A 107 -9.79 13.54 -14.20
N SER A 108 -10.20 14.80 -14.10
CA SER A 108 -9.39 15.92 -13.64
C SER A 108 -8.89 15.78 -12.20
N GLU A 109 -9.60 14.98 -11.39
CA GLU A 109 -9.25 14.70 -9.99
C GLU A 109 -8.27 13.53 -9.84
N ILE A 110 -7.95 12.79 -10.93
CA ILE A 110 -7.14 11.59 -10.89
C ILE A 110 -5.76 11.82 -11.50
N LEU A 111 -4.74 11.80 -10.66
CA LEU A 111 -3.33 11.80 -11.03
C LEU A 111 -2.85 10.36 -11.21
N THR A 112 -1.98 10.13 -12.18
CA THR A 112 -1.57 8.77 -12.56
C THR A 112 -0.05 8.64 -12.59
N ASP A 113 0.52 7.74 -11.78
CA ASP A 113 1.94 7.37 -11.82
C ASP A 113 2.10 5.92 -12.32
N PRO A 114 2.35 5.72 -13.62
CA PRO A 114 2.52 4.40 -14.21
C PRO A 114 3.96 3.88 -14.16
N ASN A 115 4.87 4.55 -13.43
CA ASN A 115 6.31 4.29 -13.48
C ASN A 115 6.89 3.70 -12.20
N SER A 116 6.09 3.55 -11.16
CA SER A 116 6.54 3.06 -9.86
C SER A 116 6.43 1.55 -9.72
N PHE A 117 7.55 0.86 -9.52
CA PHE A 117 7.65 -0.60 -9.40
C PHE A 117 7.65 -1.11 -7.95
N ASN A 118 7.61 -0.23 -6.97
CA ASN A 118 7.57 -0.59 -5.55
C ASN A 118 6.96 0.53 -4.70
N THR A 119 6.57 0.17 -3.47
CA THR A 119 5.86 1.08 -2.57
C THR A 119 6.63 2.36 -2.25
N ARG A 120 7.97 2.31 -2.17
CA ARG A 120 8.79 3.51 -1.94
C ARG A 120 8.65 4.48 -3.12
N GLN A 121 8.84 3.99 -4.35
CA GLN A 121 8.69 4.81 -5.56
C GLN A 121 7.27 5.37 -5.69
N ASN A 122 6.23 4.54 -5.40
CA ASN A 122 4.84 5.00 -5.40
C ASN A 122 4.67 6.26 -4.53
N LEU A 123 5.19 6.23 -3.30
CA LEU A 123 5.02 7.32 -2.33
C LEU A 123 5.90 8.52 -2.65
N GLU A 124 7.14 8.31 -3.10
CA GLU A 124 8.04 9.38 -3.53
C GLU A 124 7.48 10.12 -4.75
N ASN A 125 7.02 9.38 -5.77
CA ASN A 125 6.42 9.97 -6.97
C ASN A 125 5.09 10.67 -6.66
N ALA A 126 4.22 10.04 -5.86
CA ALA A 126 2.98 10.67 -5.42
C ALA A 126 3.24 11.99 -4.69
N ARG A 127 4.24 12.05 -3.79
CA ARG A 127 4.64 13.28 -3.13
C ARG A 127 5.00 14.37 -4.13
N HIS A 128 5.87 14.09 -5.11
CA HIS A 128 6.26 15.06 -6.12
C HIS A 128 5.06 15.56 -6.93
N MET A 129 4.16 14.65 -7.35
CA MET A 129 2.95 15.02 -8.09
C MET A 129 2.01 15.93 -7.29
N LEU A 130 1.93 15.72 -5.97
CA LEU A 130 1.13 16.56 -5.07
C LEU A 130 1.81 17.93 -4.82
N GLU A 131 3.13 17.93 -4.63
CA GLU A 131 3.92 19.17 -4.46
C GLU A 131 3.80 20.08 -5.69
N ASP A 132 3.91 19.52 -6.90
CA ASP A 132 3.77 20.26 -8.16
C ASP A 132 2.40 20.95 -8.30
N ARG A 133 1.40 20.44 -7.60
CA ARG A 133 0.04 21.02 -7.54
C ARG A 133 -0.23 21.85 -6.30
N GLN A 134 0.78 22.07 -5.45
CA GLN A 134 0.65 22.78 -4.18
C GLN A 134 -0.37 22.14 -3.23
N LEU A 135 -0.62 20.85 -3.40
CA LEU A 135 -1.45 20.03 -2.51
C LEU A 135 -0.57 19.53 -1.37
N THR A 136 -0.80 20.09 -0.21
CA THR A 136 -0.05 19.74 1.00
C THR A 136 -0.83 18.79 1.89
N ASP A 137 -0.10 18.13 2.76
CA ASP A 137 -0.58 17.21 3.81
C ASP A 137 -1.81 17.72 4.59
N PRO A 138 -2.55 16.79 5.22
CA PRO A 138 -2.29 15.35 5.28
C PRO A 138 -2.80 14.59 4.05
N VAL A 139 -2.23 13.41 3.76
CA VAL A 139 -2.69 12.52 2.69
C VAL A 139 -3.26 11.23 3.25
N LEU A 140 -4.21 10.62 2.54
CA LEU A 140 -4.79 9.31 2.86
C LEU A 140 -4.18 8.23 1.97
N VAL A 141 -3.39 7.32 2.54
CA VAL A 141 -2.81 6.18 1.82
C VAL A 141 -3.76 4.99 1.89
N VAL A 142 -4.27 4.58 0.73
CA VAL A 142 -5.21 3.45 0.59
C VAL A 142 -4.46 2.21 0.09
N SER A 143 -4.57 1.12 0.84
CA SER A 143 -3.98 -0.19 0.49
C SER A 143 -4.67 -1.32 1.23
N SER A 144 -4.29 -2.58 0.97
CA SER A 144 -4.77 -3.70 1.80
C SER A 144 -4.34 -3.52 3.26
N GLN A 145 -5.24 -3.79 4.21
CA GLN A 145 -5.07 -3.48 5.63
C GLN A 145 -3.71 -3.91 6.19
N TYR A 146 -3.28 -5.15 5.92
CA TYR A 146 -1.97 -5.68 6.36
C TYR A 146 -0.76 -4.89 5.84
N HIS A 147 -0.89 -4.22 4.69
CA HIS A 147 0.18 -3.48 4.04
C HIS A 147 0.26 -2.02 4.49
N VAL A 148 -0.85 -1.43 4.91
CA VAL A 148 -0.93 0.00 5.28
C VAL A 148 0.11 0.40 6.33
N PRO A 149 0.38 -0.36 7.42
CA PRO A 149 1.39 0.04 8.41
C PRO A 149 2.77 0.27 7.82
N ARG A 150 3.23 -0.58 6.87
CA ARG A 150 4.52 -0.39 6.20
C ARG A 150 4.46 0.74 5.15
N ALA A 151 3.35 0.88 4.46
CA ALA A 151 3.16 2.00 3.55
C ALA A 151 3.25 3.35 4.28
N LEU A 152 2.66 3.46 5.48
CA LEU A 152 2.78 4.66 6.33
C LEU A 152 4.21 4.90 6.85
N ALA A 153 4.96 3.84 7.14
CA ALA A 153 6.37 3.97 7.50
C ALA A 153 7.21 4.52 6.33
N LEU A 154 6.95 4.02 5.12
CA LEU A 154 7.60 4.51 3.89
C LEU A 154 7.12 5.92 3.51
N ALA A 155 5.84 6.25 3.70
CA ALA A 155 5.30 7.59 3.48
C ALA A 155 6.00 8.63 4.37
N ARG A 156 6.20 8.29 5.66
CA ARG A 156 6.96 9.13 6.58
C ARG A 156 8.41 9.31 6.14
N ASP A 157 9.05 8.25 5.65
CA ASP A 157 10.43 8.32 5.12
C ASP A 157 10.50 9.17 3.84
N ALA A 158 9.44 9.19 3.05
CA ALA A 158 9.28 10.06 1.89
C ALA A 158 8.91 11.51 2.27
N GLY A 159 8.68 11.83 3.54
CA GLY A 159 8.32 13.17 4.01
C GLY A 159 6.83 13.50 3.93
N LEU A 160 5.96 12.50 3.72
CA LEU A 160 4.51 12.67 3.73
C LEU A 160 3.95 12.55 5.16
N ASN A 161 3.06 13.47 5.53
CA ASN A 161 2.18 13.31 6.69
C ASN A 161 0.95 12.50 6.26
N ALA A 162 0.91 11.21 6.57
CA ALA A 162 -0.07 10.31 6.02
C ALA A 162 -0.90 9.60 7.09
N ALA A 163 -2.21 9.57 6.87
CA ALA A 163 -3.14 8.63 7.48
C ALA A 163 -3.30 7.41 6.56
N GLY A 164 -3.83 6.31 7.07
CA GLY A 164 -4.03 5.08 6.31
C GLY A 164 -5.48 4.63 6.29
N LEU A 165 -5.93 4.12 5.15
CA LEU A 165 -7.20 3.42 5.00
C LEU A 165 -6.95 2.01 4.47
N GLY A 166 -7.43 1.02 5.20
CA GLY A 166 -7.30 -0.40 4.86
C GLY A 166 -8.42 -0.86 3.93
N SER A 167 -8.10 -1.73 2.98
CA SER A 167 -9.08 -2.54 2.29
C SER A 167 -8.97 -4.01 2.71
N PRO A 168 -10.02 -4.83 2.56
CA PRO A 168 -10.00 -6.23 2.94
C PRO A 168 -8.88 -7.04 2.28
N CYS A 169 -8.60 -8.20 2.84
CA CYS A 169 -7.74 -9.23 2.24
C CYS A 169 -8.53 -10.52 2.12
N LYS A 170 -8.38 -11.25 1.01
CA LYS A 170 -8.95 -12.60 0.89
C LYS A 170 -8.38 -13.53 1.95
N ALA A 171 -9.26 -14.21 2.68
CA ALA A 171 -8.86 -15.12 3.76
C ALA A 171 -7.89 -16.21 3.29
N GLU A 172 -8.07 -16.74 2.08
CA GLU A 172 -7.20 -17.75 1.46
C GLU A 172 -5.75 -17.26 1.25
N TYR A 173 -5.54 -15.94 1.12
CA TYR A 173 -4.21 -15.34 0.96
C TYR A 173 -3.64 -14.77 2.25
N TRP A 174 -4.37 -14.89 3.36
CA TRP A 174 -3.96 -14.28 4.63
C TRP A 174 -2.55 -14.69 5.04
N VAL A 175 -2.29 -15.99 5.12
CA VAL A 175 -0.97 -16.54 5.51
C VAL A 175 0.12 -16.05 4.56
N LYS A 176 -0.09 -16.22 3.24
CA LYS A 176 0.89 -15.79 2.21
C LYS A 176 1.21 -14.30 2.34
N ASN A 177 0.19 -13.46 2.51
CA ASN A 177 0.36 -12.01 2.56
C ASN A 177 1.07 -11.56 3.83
N HIS A 178 0.71 -12.13 5.00
CA HIS A 178 1.36 -11.76 6.26
C HIS A 178 2.81 -12.24 6.33
N PHE A 179 3.12 -13.41 5.80
CA PHE A 179 4.50 -13.89 5.68
C PHE A 179 5.33 -12.98 4.76
N ARG A 180 4.79 -12.63 3.58
CA ARG A 180 5.45 -11.71 2.65
C ARG A 180 5.65 -10.32 3.28
N GLU A 181 4.67 -9.83 3.99
CA GLU A 181 4.73 -8.53 4.65
C GLU A 181 5.74 -8.53 5.80
N ALA A 182 5.81 -9.61 6.59
CA ALA A 182 6.84 -9.79 7.61
C ALA A 182 8.26 -9.71 7.02
N LEU A 183 8.52 -10.41 5.91
CA LEU A 183 9.80 -10.31 5.19
C LEU A 183 10.06 -8.91 4.62
N SER A 184 9.00 -8.23 4.15
CA SER A 184 9.08 -6.86 3.65
C SER A 184 9.45 -5.87 4.75
N TRP A 185 9.00 -6.08 5.99
CA TRP A 185 9.44 -5.31 7.15
C TRP A 185 10.92 -5.54 7.49
N VAL A 186 11.41 -6.78 7.43
CA VAL A 186 12.85 -7.08 7.59
C VAL A 186 13.67 -6.32 6.54
N LYS A 187 13.23 -6.38 5.27
CA LYS A 187 13.88 -5.62 4.18
C LYS A 187 13.85 -4.12 4.46
N TYR A 188 12.72 -3.57 4.85
CA TYR A 188 12.57 -2.15 5.17
C TYR A 188 13.55 -1.70 6.26
N TRP A 189 13.63 -2.44 7.37
CA TRP A 189 14.57 -2.12 8.45
C TRP A 189 16.02 -2.33 8.06
N GLY A 190 16.33 -3.37 7.30
CA GLY A 190 17.66 -3.61 6.76
C GLY A 190 18.17 -2.47 5.90
N VAL A 191 17.32 -1.96 5.00
CA VAL A 191 17.65 -0.80 4.17
C VAL A 191 17.80 0.46 5.03
N LYS A 192 16.84 0.71 5.92
CA LYS A 192 16.78 1.95 6.71
C LYS A 192 17.91 2.07 7.72
N TYR A 193 18.20 1.02 8.46
CA TYR A 193 19.13 1.06 9.60
C TYR A 193 20.50 0.45 9.30
N LEU A 194 20.56 -0.56 8.42
CA LEU A 194 21.81 -1.24 8.07
C LEU A 194 22.35 -0.81 6.70
N ARG A 195 21.64 0.09 5.98
CA ARG A 195 22.01 0.59 4.64
C ARG A 195 22.26 -0.54 3.63
N LEU A 196 21.54 -1.64 3.76
CA LEU A 196 21.60 -2.74 2.80
C LEU A 196 21.12 -2.25 1.43
N PRO A 197 21.72 -2.72 0.31
CA PRO A 197 21.21 -2.37 -1.02
C PRO A 197 19.80 -2.92 -1.23
N LEU A 198 18.99 -2.19 -1.98
CA LEU A 198 17.61 -2.57 -2.35
C LEU A 198 17.58 -3.76 -3.30
#